data_0bb0369e0cd5bf6b424a4f803f139a34
#
_entry.id   0bb0369e0cd5bf6b424a4f803f139a34
#
_cell.length_a   1.000
_cell.length_b   1.000
_cell.length_c   1.000
_cell.angle_alpha   90.00
_cell.angle_beta   90.00
_cell.angle_gamma   90.00
#
_symmetry.space_group_name_H-M   'P 1'
#
loop_
_entity.id
_entity.type
_entity.pdbx_description
1 polymer ?
#
loop_
_entity_poly.entity_id
_entity_poly.type
_entity_poly.pdbx_seq_one_letter_code
_entity_poly.pdbx_strand_id
1 'polypeptide(L)'
;LYRAEVRLFADGELCDSEVIETGFRKVGYDKDRGVLLNDVPVWLRGYAQRATNEWAAIGIAPEWLKDVDAMLIKESNANHIRFMHVAGSKADVRSFDRHGIVCTQPAGDKERENFGRQWKQRVELMRDVIIAFRNSPSILFWEAGNNSINKEHMAEMRAIKDKLDPSGGRFMGCRTLNTEDVIEESEFVGTMLNRHAARFTAEHGPIMETEYLREEAPRRIWDDFSPPDFDYKTKWGGKGGRKQVGIDFYDMTSEDLALASAKGYGEFFNDRIGGASKKDYYSGCAALCWTDSAQHGR
;
A
#
# COMPACT_ATOMS: atom_id res chain seq x y z
N LEU A 1 -7.07 -20.30 -5.21
CA LEU A 1 -8.16 -19.64 -5.95
C LEU A 1 -9.18 -20.65 -6.43
N TYR A 2 -10.39 -20.22 -6.64
CA TYR A 2 -11.49 -20.94 -7.24
C TYR A 2 -11.89 -20.28 -8.53
N ARG A 3 -12.44 -21.07 -9.43
CA ARG A 3 -13.00 -20.60 -10.69
C ARG A 3 -14.51 -20.74 -10.61
N ALA A 4 -15.24 -19.62 -10.60
CA ALA A 4 -16.67 -19.58 -10.63
C ALA A 4 -17.13 -19.28 -12.06
N GLU A 5 -17.97 -20.15 -12.63
CA GLU A 5 -18.59 -19.91 -13.93
C GLU A 5 -20.03 -19.45 -13.71
N VAL A 6 -20.36 -18.29 -14.22
CA VAL A 6 -21.71 -17.73 -14.21
C VAL A 6 -22.29 -17.89 -15.62
N ARG A 7 -23.44 -18.55 -15.73
CA ARG A 7 -24.10 -18.80 -17.00
C ARG A 7 -25.47 -18.15 -17.01
N LEU A 8 -25.77 -17.41 -18.05
CA LEU A 8 -27.06 -16.78 -18.28
C LEU A 8 -27.85 -17.59 -19.32
N PHE A 9 -29.05 -17.99 -18.95
CA PHE A 9 -29.95 -18.70 -19.86
C PHE A 9 -31.21 -17.86 -20.11
N ALA A 10 -31.71 -17.86 -21.34
CA ALA A 10 -33.02 -17.38 -21.71
C ALA A 10 -33.76 -18.48 -22.47
N ASP A 11 -34.99 -18.77 -22.07
CA ASP A 11 -35.84 -19.82 -22.65
C ASP A 11 -35.17 -21.21 -22.73
N GLY A 12 -34.24 -21.48 -21.78
CA GLY A 12 -33.49 -22.72 -21.71
C GLY A 12 -32.21 -22.79 -22.55
N GLU A 13 -31.93 -21.77 -23.34
CA GLU A 13 -30.71 -21.64 -24.13
C GLU A 13 -29.66 -20.78 -23.43
N LEU A 14 -28.41 -21.21 -23.54
CA LEU A 14 -27.29 -20.42 -23.00
C LEU A 14 -27.08 -19.17 -23.83
N CYS A 15 -27.27 -17.98 -23.22
CA CYS A 15 -27.09 -16.69 -23.86
C CYS A 15 -25.73 -16.10 -23.63
N ASP A 16 -25.15 -16.29 -22.41
CA ASP A 16 -23.87 -15.72 -22.03
C ASP A 16 -23.24 -16.52 -20.89
N SER A 17 -21.92 -16.42 -20.77
CA SER A 17 -21.20 -17.00 -19.64
C SER A 17 -19.95 -16.18 -19.32
N GLU A 18 -19.67 -16.03 -18.02
CA GLU A 18 -18.48 -15.38 -17.50
C GLU A 18 -17.77 -16.27 -16.50
N VAL A 19 -16.45 -16.26 -16.54
CA VAL A 19 -15.62 -16.96 -15.58
C VAL A 19 -14.90 -15.97 -14.69
N ILE A 20 -15.13 -16.10 -13.40
CA ILE A 20 -14.54 -15.25 -12.37
C ILE A 20 -13.58 -16.08 -11.53
N GLU A 21 -12.34 -15.62 -11.41
CA GLU A 21 -11.41 -16.15 -10.41
C GLU A 21 -11.63 -15.43 -9.09
N THR A 22 -11.77 -16.18 -8.01
CA THR A 22 -12.00 -15.65 -6.68
C THR A 22 -11.42 -16.57 -5.61
N GLY A 23 -11.41 -16.13 -4.36
CA GLY A 23 -10.96 -16.94 -3.23
C GLY A 23 -11.81 -16.68 -2.00
N PHE A 24 -11.94 -17.70 -1.17
CA PHE A 24 -12.65 -17.60 0.12
C PHE A 24 -11.63 -17.48 1.24
N ARG A 25 -11.81 -16.51 2.09
CA ARG A 25 -10.99 -16.28 3.28
C ARG A 25 -11.83 -15.58 4.36
N LYS A 26 -11.42 -15.76 5.59
CA LYS A 26 -11.90 -14.99 6.73
C LYS A 26 -10.84 -13.95 7.10
N VAL A 27 -11.22 -12.70 7.23
CA VAL A 27 -10.39 -11.61 7.72
C VAL A 27 -10.93 -11.14 9.05
N GLY A 28 -10.08 -10.87 10.00
CA GLY A 28 -10.43 -10.36 11.30
C GLY A 28 -9.30 -9.58 11.95
N TYR A 29 -9.59 -9.02 13.08
CA TYR A 29 -8.62 -8.33 13.91
C TYR A 29 -8.82 -8.72 15.36
N ASP A 30 -7.73 -8.88 16.06
CA ASP A 30 -7.66 -9.11 17.49
C ASP A 30 -6.60 -8.18 18.08
N LYS A 31 -6.92 -7.48 19.17
CA LYS A 31 -6.02 -6.46 19.73
C LYS A 31 -4.68 -7.02 20.22
N ASP A 32 -4.65 -8.29 20.62
CA ASP A 32 -3.46 -8.94 21.16
C ASP A 32 -2.71 -9.76 20.10
N ARG A 33 -3.40 -10.12 18.99
CA ARG A 33 -2.87 -10.99 17.93
C ARG A 33 -2.68 -10.27 16.58
N GLY A 34 -3.23 -9.06 16.42
CA GLY A 34 -3.16 -8.29 15.20
C GLY A 34 -4.17 -8.74 14.12
N VAL A 35 -3.82 -8.58 12.86
CA VAL A 35 -4.65 -9.01 11.72
C VAL A 35 -4.68 -10.54 11.68
N LEU A 36 -5.88 -11.07 11.51
CA LEU A 36 -6.13 -12.50 11.38
C LEU A 36 -6.56 -12.84 9.95
N LEU A 37 -5.91 -13.81 9.37
CA LEU A 37 -6.31 -14.41 8.10
C LEU A 37 -6.62 -15.90 8.33
N ASN A 38 -7.87 -16.30 8.14
CA ASN A 38 -8.35 -17.64 8.48
C ASN A 38 -8.07 -18.03 9.95
N ASP A 39 -8.30 -17.07 10.86
CA ASP A 39 -8.07 -17.18 12.31
C ASP A 39 -6.58 -17.31 12.72
N VAL A 40 -5.65 -17.20 11.78
CA VAL A 40 -4.22 -17.22 12.03
C VAL A 40 -3.67 -15.80 12.01
N PRO A 41 -2.89 -15.39 13.04
CA PRO A 41 -2.24 -14.09 13.04
C PRO A 41 -1.27 -13.94 11.88
N VAL A 42 -1.37 -12.83 11.17
CA VAL A 42 -0.49 -12.50 10.05
C VAL A 42 0.14 -11.14 10.30
N TRP A 43 1.46 -11.13 10.42
CA TRP A 43 2.23 -9.89 10.40
C TRP A 43 2.41 -9.43 8.96
N LEU A 44 1.86 -8.27 8.62
CA LEU A 44 1.91 -7.72 7.27
C LEU A 44 3.22 -6.95 7.10
N ARG A 45 4.04 -7.40 6.16
CA ARG A 45 5.33 -6.79 5.83
C ARG A 45 5.48 -6.66 4.33
N GLY A 46 5.92 -5.52 3.89
CA GLY A 46 6.06 -5.32 2.46
C GLY A 46 6.38 -3.90 2.07
N TYR A 47 5.82 -3.49 0.96
CA TYR A 47 6.22 -2.25 0.31
C TYR A 47 5.01 -1.42 -0.07
N ALA A 48 5.22 -0.11 -0.07
CA ALA A 48 4.37 0.81 -0.80
C ALA A 48 4.89 0.92 -2.24
N GLN A 49 3.99 0.95 -3.22
CA GLN A 49 4.36 1.10 -4.63
C GLN A 49 3.31 1.88 -5.41
N ARG A 50 3.72 2.44 -6.52
CA ARG A 50 2.79 2.99 -7.51
C ARG A 50 2.31 1.89 -8.45
N ALA A 51 1.13 2.08 -9.06
CA ALA A 51 0.60 1.14 -10.05
C ALA A 51 1.40 1.13 -11.36
N THR A 52 2.19 2.18 -11.60
CA THR A 52 3.08 2.30 -12.77
C THR A 52 4.35 1.49 -12.59
N ASN A 53 4.93 1.04 -13.69
CA ASN A 53 6.27 0.47 -13.70
C ASN A 53 7.24 1.48 -14.33
N GLU A 54 8.01 2.15 -13.49
CA GLU A 54 8.93 3.21 -13.92
C GLU A 54 10.13 2.66 -14.70
N TRP A 55 10.55 1.44 -14.41
CA TRP A 55 11.65 0.80 -15.12
C TRP A 55 11.35 0.59 -16.61
N ALA A 56 10.16 0.12 -16.90
CA ALA A 56 9.70 -0.07 -18.28
C ALA A 56 9.05 1.18 -18.88
N ALA A 57 8.95 2.28 -18.11
CA ALA A 57 8.31 3.54 -18.49
C ALA A 57 6.85 3.36 -18.96
N ILE A 58 6.13 2.40 -18.40
CA ILE A 58 4.75 2.08 -18.78
C ILE A 58 3.78 2.38 -17.63
N GLY A 59 2.65 2.98 -17.96
CA GLY A 59 1.60 3.30 -17.00
C GLY A 59 0.83 2.06 -16.53
N ILE A 60 0.62 1.09 -17.44
CA ILE A 60 -0.03 -0.19 -17.13
C ILE A 60 0.87 -1.30 -17.64
N ALA A 61 1.43 -2.06 -16.73
CA ALA A 61 2.32 -3.16 -17.05
C ALA A 61 1.51 -4.41 -17.47
N PRO A 62 2.03 -5.21 -18.42
CA PRO A 62 1.40 -6.46 -18.80
C PRO A 62 1.41 -7.46 -17.64
N GLU A 63 0.49 -8.42 -17.68
CA GLU A 63 0.27 -9.37 -16.58
C GLU A 63 1.52 -10.18 -16.23
N TRP A 64 2.29 -10.63 -17.24
CA TRP A 64 3.53 -11.37 -17.00
C TRP A 64 4.57 -10.58 -16.19
N LEU A 65 4.66 -9.26 -16.40
CA LEU A 65 5.59 -8.41 -15.65
C LEU A 65 5.11 -8.23 -14.20
N LYS A 66 3.81 -8.18 -13.98
CA LYS A 66 3.23 -8.14 -12.64
C LYS A 66 3.41 -9.46 -11.88
N ASP A 67 3.41 -10.60 -12.58
CA ASP A 67 3.76 -11.88 -11.99
C ASP A 67 5.24 -11.94 -11.57
N VAL A 68 6.14 -11.38 -12.37
CA VAL A 68 7.55 -11.25 -11.99
C VAL A 68 7.70 -10.37 -10.75
N ASP A 69 7.04 -9.22 -10.70
CA ASP A 69 7.03 -8.35 -9.50
C ASP A 69 6.53 -9.12 -8.27
N ALA A 70 5.42 -9.84 -8.40
CA ALA A 70 4.84 -10.61 -7.29
C ALA A 70 5.78 -11.72 -6.80
N MET A 71 6.44 -12.41 -7.71
CA MET A 71 7.45 -13.44 -7.36
C MET A 71 8.60 -12.82 -6.58
N LEU A 72 9.19 -11.72 -7.06
CA LEU A 72 10.30 -11.05 -6.39
C LEU A 72 9.88 -10.49 -5.01
N ILE A 73 8.67 -9.95 -4.89
CA ILE A 73 8.10 -9.52 -3.60
C ILE A 73 8.04 -10.71 -2.63
N LYS A 74 7.59 -11.87 -3.08
CA LYS A 74 7.58 -13.09 -2.25
C LYS A 74 8.97 -13.57 -1.88
N GLU A 75 9.91 -13.54 -2.81
CA GLU A 75 11.31 -13.91 -2.57
C GLU A 75 11.97 -12.99 -1.53
N SER A 76 11.60 -11.71 -1.49
CA SER A 76 12.02 -10.78 -0.44
C SER A 76 11.37 -11.06 0.93
N ASN A 77 10.58 -12.14 1.04
CA ASN A 77 9.80 -12.50 2.23
C ASN A 77 8.72 -11.48 2.60
N ALA A 78 8.29 -10.66 1.67
CA ALA A 78 7.16 -9.76 1.84
C ALA A 78 5.82 -10.47 1.54
N ASN A 79 4.75 -9.98 2.13
CA ASN A 79 3.41 -10.52 1.97
C ASN A 79 2.34 -9.43 1.79
N HIS A 80 2.73 -8.16 1.73
CA HIS A 80 1.81 -7.03 1.64
C HIS A 80 2.33 -5.97 0.68
N ILE A 81 1.42 -5.40 -0.11
CA ILE A 81 1.65 -4.21 -0.93
C ILE A 81 0.60 -3.15 -0.64
N ARG A 82 1.05 -1.94 -0.41
CA ARG A 82 0.18 -0.77 -0.43
C ARG A 82 0.34 -0.02 -1.74
N PHE A 83 -0.72 0.08 -2.52
CA PHE A 83 -0.72 0.98 -3.67
C PHE A 83 -0.77 2.44 -3.22
N MET A 84 0.14 3.27 -3.77
CA MET A 84 0.23 4.68 -3.41
C MET A 84 -0.51 5.54 -4.42
N HIS A 85 -1.47 6.29 -3.91
CA HIS A 85 -2.20 7.36 -4.57
C HIS A 85 -3.07 6.94 -5.77
N VAL A 86 -2.82 5.82 -6.39
CA VAL A 86 -3.59 5.30 -7.51
C VAL A 86 -3.83 3.81 -7.29
N ALA A 87 -5.04 3.37 -7.56
CA ALA A 87 -5.39 1.96 -7.44
C ALA A 87 -4.52 1.09 -8.37
N GLY A 88 -4.12 -0.07 -7.89
CA GLY A 88 -3.48 -1.09 -8.71
C GLY A 88 -4.39 -1.56 -9.84
N SER A 89 -3.79 -1.97 -10.93
CA SER A 89 -4.52 -2.48 -12.09
C SER A 89 -5.10 -3.89 -11.84
N LYS A 90 -5.96 -4.35 -12.74
CA LYS A 90 -6.44 -5.74 -12.71
C LYS A 90 -5.30 -6.76 -12.80
N ALA A 91 -4.25 -6.44 -13.56
CA ALA A 91 -3.07 -7.30 -13.68
C ALA A 91 -2.32 -7.42 -12.35
N ASP A 92 -2.14 -6.30 -11.64
CA ASP A 92 -1.53 -6.31 -10.29
C ASP A 92 -2.31 -7.19 -9.33
N VAL A 93 -3.62 -6.95 -9.23
CA VAL A 93 -4.47 -7.65 -8.26
C VAL A 93 -4.58 -9.14 -8.57
N ARG A 94 -4.75 -9.53 -9.84
CA ARG A 94 -4.77 -10.94 -10.25
C ARG A 94 -3.45 -11.64 -9.94
N SER A 95 -2.33 -10.97 -10.15
CA SER A 95 -1.03 -11.52 -9.79
C SER A 95 -0.93 -11.73 -8.28
N PHE A 96 -1.34 -10.77 -7.48
CA PHE A 96 -1.34 -10.89 -6.01
C PHE A 96 -2.29 -11.98 -5.51
N ASP A 97 -3.45 -12.11 -6.14
CA ASP A 97 -4.37 -13.21 -5.84
C ASP A 97 -3.71 -14.59 -6.06
N ARG A 98 -2.96 -14.75 -7.16
CA ARG A 98 -2.25 -16.00 -7.48
C ARG A 98 -1.07 -16.28 -6.56
N HIS A 99 -0.29 -15.24 -6.23
CA HIS A 99 0.93 -15.37 -5.45
C HIS A 99 0.72 -15.24 -3.93
N GLY A 100 -0.50 -14.96 -3.48
CA GLY A 100 -0.82 -14.84 -2.05
C GLY A 100 -0.16 -13.64 -1.40
N ILE A 101 -0.16 -12.49 -2.07
CA ILE A 101 0.23 -11.20 -1.54
C ILE A 101 -1.04 -10.42 -1.24
N VAL A 102 -1.19 -9.93 -0.01
CA VAL A 102 -2.33 -9.08 0.33
C VAL A 102 -2.04 -7.63 -0.01
N CYS A 103 -3.07 -6.84 -0.27
CA CYS A 103 -2.86 -5.45 -0.65
C CYS A 103 -3.89 -4.47 -0.08
N THR A 104 -3.46 -3.21 -0.06
CA THR A 104 -4.26 -2.03 0.21
C THR A 104 -4.54 -1.30 -1.10
N GLN A 105 -5.81 -1.04 -1.38
CA GLN A 105 -6.27 -0.33 -2.57
C GLN A 105 -6.79 1.07 -2.21
N PRO A 106 -6.22 2.13 -2.77
CA PRO A 106 -6.68 3.49 -2.54
C PRO A 106 -7.82 3.90 -3.48
N ALA A 107 -8.58 4.91 -3.05
CA ALA A 107 -9.59 5.57 -3.86
C ALA A 107 -9.04 6.47 -4.98
N GLY A 108 -7.75 6.53 -5.13
CA GLY A 108 -7.11 7.58 -5.93
C GLY A 108 -7.03 8.89 -5.15
N ASP A 109 -5.88 9.53 -5.17
CA ASP A 109 -5.60 10.56 -4.19
C ASP A 109 -4.83 11.74 -4.77
N LYS A 110 -5.28 12.90 -4.32
CA LYS A 110 -4.48 14.10 -4.25
C LYS A 110 -4.14 14.27 -2.77
N GLU A 111 -2.93 14.18 -2.37
CA GLU A 111 -2.34 14.09 -1.03
C GLU A 111 -3.04 14.80 0.15
N ARG A 112 -4.06 15.60 -0.08
CA ARG A 112 -4.79 16.36 0.94
C ARG A 112 -6.28 16.07 0.84
N GLU A 113 -6.97 16.40 1.91
CA GLU A 113 -8.42 16.40 1.92
C GLU A 113 -8.98 17.30 0.81
N ASN A 114 -10.01 16.81 0.16
CA ASN A 114 -10.73 17.49 -0.92
C ASN A 114 -12.18 17.73 -0.53
N PHE A 115 -12.78 18.74 -1.15
CA PHE A 115 -14.16 19.11 -0.93
C PHE A 115 -14.93 19.27 -2.25
N GLY A 116 -16.24 19.34 -2.16
CA GLY A 116 -17.11 19.59 -3.30
C GLY A 116 -16.95 18.55 -4.41
N ARG A 117 -16.73 18.99 -5.65
CA ARG A 117 -16.62 18.11 -6.82
C ARG A 117 -15.46 17.12 -6.70
N GLN A 118 -14.32 17.54 -6.18
CA GLN A 118 -13.15 16.67 -6.06
C GLN A 118 -13.38 15.55 -5.06
N TRP A 119 -14.07 15.84 -3.96
CA TRP A 119 -14.47 14.81 -3.01
C TRP A 119 -15.45 13.82 -3.64
N LYS A 120 -16.48 14.28 -4.34
CA LYS A 120 -17.42 13.42 -5.05
C LYS A 120 -16.72 12.48 -6.04
N GLN A 121 -15.74 12.98 -6.79
CA GLN A 121 -14.93 12.15 -7.68
C GLN A 121 -14.15 11.07 -6.92
N ARG A 122 -13.58 11.38 -5.75
CA ARG A 122 -12.90 10.39 -4.90
C ARG A 122 -13.87 9.32 -4.40
N VAL A 123 -15.06 9.70 -4.00
CA VAL A 123 -16.14 8.78 -3.61
C VAL A 123 -16.51 7.84 -4.77
N GLU A 124 -16.68 8.39 -5.98
CA GLU A 124 -16.95 7.59 -7.18
C GLU A 124 -15.81 6.63 -7.51
N LEU A 125 -14.56 7.08 -7.41
CA LEU A 125 -13.39 6.22 -7.61
C LEU A 125 -13.34 5.08 -6.58
N MET A 126 -13.59 5.35 -5.30
CA MET A 126 -13.67 4.31 -4.28
C MET A 126 -14.76 3.29 -4.60
N ARG A 127 -15.94 3.76 -4.98
CA ARG A 127 -17.03 2.88 -5.41
C ARG A 127 -16.60 1.96 -6.54
N ASP A 128 -15.97 2.52 -7.58
CA ASP A 128 -15.57 1.77 -8.77
C ASP A 128 -14.44 0.77 -8.45
N VAL A 129 -13.49 1.16 -7.60
CA VAL A 129 -12.42 0.27 -7.11
C VAL A 129 -12.99 -0.90 -6.30
N ILE A 130 -13.94 -0.64 -5.40
CA ILE A 130 -14.59 -1.70 -4.64
C ILE A 130 -15.34 -2.65 -5.57
N ILE A 131 -16.14 -2.14 -6.50
CA ILE A 131 -16.88 -2.96 -7.46
C ILE A 131 -15.93 -3.82 -8.31
N ALA A 132 -14.82 -3.24 -8.76
CA ALA A 132 -13.84 -3.93 -9.59
C ALA A 132 -13.12 -5.06 -8.85
N PHE A 133 -12.85 -4.91 -7.56
CA PHE A 133 -11.93 -5.79 -6.84
C PHE A 133 -12.51 -6.50 -5.60
N ARG A 134 -13.77 -6.32 -5.27
CA ARG A 134 -14.38 -6.98 -4.09
C ARG A 134 -14.37 -8.50 -4.14
N ASN A 135 -14.20 -9.11 -5.31
CA ASN A 135 -14.08 -10.56 -5.47
C ASN A 135 -12.64 -11.07 -5.34
N SER A 136 -11.66 -10.17 -5.24
CA SER A 136 -10.24 -10.53 -5.14
C SER A 136 -9.85 -10.81 -3.69
N PRO A 137 -9.36 -12.01 -3.37
CA PRO A 137 -9.02 -12.38 -2.00
C PRO A 137 -7.79 -11.64 -1.45
N SER A 138 -6.92 -11.10 -2.30
CA SER A 138 -5.74 -10.35 -1.89
C SER A 138 -6.07 -9.01 -1.24
N ILE A 139 -7.21 -8.39 -1.56
CA ILE A 139 -7.57 -7.11 -0.97
C ILE A 139 -7.93 -7.28 0.50
N LEU A 140 -7.21 -6.60 1.40
CA LEU A 140 -7.55 -6.53 2.83
C LEU A 140 -7.98 -5.14 3.28
N PHE A 141 -7.47 -4.10 2.63
CA PHE A 141 -7.70 -2.72 3.03
C PHE A 141 -8.18 -1.87 1.86
N TRP A 142 -9.16 -1.03 2.15
CA TRP A 142 -9.61 0.06 1.30
C TRP A 142 -9.11 1.37 1.90
N GLU A 143 -8.34 2.15 1.15
CA GLU A 143 -7.74 3.39 1.63
C GLU A 143 -8.51 4.59 1.09
N ALA A 144 -9.22 5.27 1.97
CA ALA A 144 -10.06 6.43 1.64
C ALA A 144 -9.25 7.69 1.27
N GLY A 145 -8.02 7.77 1.71
CA GLY A 145 -7.12 8.88 1.41
C GLY A 145 -5.69 8.68 1.89
N ASN A 146 -4.76 9.37 1.25
CA ASN A 146 -3.35 9.32 1.60
C ASN A 146 -3.05 10.10 2.89
N ASN A 147 -3.60 11.29 3.04
CA ASN A 147 -3.60 12.03 4.30
C ASN A 147 -4.94 11.90 5.01
N SER A 148 -4.99 12.31 6.26
CA SER A 148 -6.22 12.31 7.03
C SER A 148 -7.33 13.07 6.30
N ILE A 149 -8.50 12.49 6.31
CA ILE A 149 -9.76 13.13 5.89
C ILE A 149 -10.58 13.43 7.14
N ASN A 150 -11.62 14.25 7.02
CA ASN A 150 -12.48 14.55 8.16
C ASN A 150 -13.41 13.37 8.49
N LYS A 151 -14.08 13.45 9.64
CA LYS A 151 -14.95 12.40 10.15
C LYS A 151 -16.09 12.06 9.20
N GLU A 152 -16.75 13.06 8.65
CA GLU A 152 -17.89 12.91 7.75
C GLU A 152 -17.49 12.20 6.46
N HIS A 153 -16.34 12.54 5.90
CA HIS A 153 -15.79 11.90 4.72
C HIS A 153 -15.39 10.44 4.98
N MET A 154 -14.80 10.14 6.15
CA MET A 154 -14.50 8.76 6.52
C MET A 154 -15.77 7.94 6.68
N ALA A 155 -16.79 8.48 7.35
CA ALA A 155 -18.08 7.82 7.51
C ALA A 155 -18.75 7.53 6.15
N GLU A 156 -18.67 8.47 5.20
CA GLU A 156 -19.18 8.27 3.84
C GLU A 156 -18.43 7.14 3.11
N MET A 157 -17.11 7.11 3.19
CA MET A 157 -16.30 6.04 2.58
C MET A 157 -16.60 4.67 3.20
N ARG A 158 -16.74 4.61 4.52
CA ARG A 158 -17.12 3.39 5.22
C ARG A 158 -18.51 2.91 4.79
N ALA A 159 -19.49 3.80 4.72
CA ALA A 159 -20.85 3.47 4.29
C ALA A 159 -20.86 2.89 2.85
N ILE A 160 -20.04 3.40 1.95
CA ILE A 160 -19.89 2.85 0.59
C ILE A 160 -19.31 1.44 0.64
N LYS A 161 -18.25 1.22 1.42
CA LYS A 161 -17.67 -0.11 1.61
C LYS A 161 -18.69 -1.07 2.18
N ASP A 162 -19.41 -0.71 3.24
CA ASP A 162 -20.39 -1.57 3.89
C ASP A 162 -21.53 -1.96 2.94
N LYS A 163 -21.92 -1.05 2.05
CA LYS A 163 -22.94 -1.31 1.04
C LYS A 163 -22.45 -2.22 -0.09
N LEU A 164 -21.23 -2.05 -0.55
CA LEU A 164 -20.73 -2.69 -1.77
C LEU A 164 -19.89 -3.94 -1.51
N ASP A 165 -19.34 -4.07 -0.32
CA ASP A 165 -18.48 -5.17 0.11
C ASP A 165 -18.87 -5.69 1.52
N PRO A 166 -20.16 -6.03 1.74
CA PRO A 166 -20.70 -6.36 3.08
C PRO A 166 -20.11 -7.63 3.68
N SER A 167 -19.61 -8.53 2.86
CA SER A 167 -19.12 -9.86 3.28
C SER A 167 -17.59 -10.00 3.15
N GLY A 168 -16.89 -8.97 2.69
CA GLY A 168 -15.46 -9.05 2.39
C GLY A 168 -14.57 -9.08 3.63
N GLY A 169 -15.05 -8.60 4.76
CA GLY A 169 -14.27 -8.47 6.00
C GLY A 169 -13.09 -7.50 5.88
N ARG A 170 -13.09 -6.66 4.86
CA ARG A 170 -12.02 -5.70 4.57
C ARG A 170 -12.18 -4.45 5.40
N PHE A 171 -11.05 -3.84 5.73
CA PHE A 171 -10.99 -2.65 6.56
C PHE A 171 -10.94 -1.37 5.72
N MET A 172 -11.71 -0.36 6.11
CA MET A 172 -11.66 0.99 5.54
C MET A 172 -10.87 1.91 6.47
N GLY A 173 -9.96 2.71 5.91
CA GLY A 173 -9.18 3.68 6.69
C GLY A 173 -8.38 4.63 5.81
N CYS A 174 -7.44 5.34 6.39
CA CYS A 174 -6.51 6.24 5.71
C CYS A 174 -5.06 5.85 5.97
N ARG A 175 -4.16 6.28 5.05
CA ARG A 175 -2.73 6.14 5.25
C ARG A 175 -2.24 6.83 6.53
N THR A 176 -2.74 8.00 6.81
CA THR A 176 -2.39 8.75 8.02
C THR A 176 -3.66 9.26 8.68
N LEU A 177 -3.89 8.88 9.91
CA LEU A 177 -4.95 9.43 10.74
C LEU A 177 -4.33 10.32 11.82
N ASN A 178 -4.76 11.58 11.85
CA ASN A 178 -4.17 12.60 12.71
C ASN A 178 -5.08 13.03 13.86
N THR A 179 -6.36 12.62 13.83
CA THR A 179 -7.37 13.07 14.80
C THR A 179 -8.18 11.89 15.33
N GLU A 180 -8.51 11.94 16.62
CA GLU A 180 -9.24 10.87 17.31
C GLU A 180 -10.66 10.66 16.76
N ASP A 181 -11.33 11.74 16.37
CA ASP A 181 -12.69 11.70 15.85
C ASP A 181 -12.82 10.91 14.52
N VAL A 182 -11.77 10.95 13.67
CA VAL A 182 -11.73 10.18 12.43
C VAL A 182 -11.44 8.70 12.71
N ILE A 183 -10.70 8.39 13.77
CA ILE A 183 -10.39 7.03 14.18
C ILE A 183 -11.67 6.23 14.48
N GLU A 184 -12.65 6.84 15.11
CA GLU A 184 -13.93 6.19 15.42
C GLU A 184 -14.68 5.70 14.18
N GLU A 185 -14.53 6.40 13.05
CA GLU A 185 -15.16 6.03 11.79
C GLU A 185 -14.31 5.09 10.93
N SER A 186 -13.01 4.97 11.23
CA SER A 186 -12.11 4.09 10.48
C SER A 186 -12.07 2.68 11.07
N GLU A 187 -11.74 1.71 10.25
CA GLU A 187 -11.61 0.31 10.64
C GLU A 187 -10.14 -0.13 10.68
N PHE A 188 -9.24 0.64 10.09
CA PHE A 188 -7.80 0.53 10.31
C PHE A 188 -7.17 1.91 10.39
N VAL A 189 -6.01 1.99 10.99
CA VAL A 189 -5.27 3.24 11.17
C VAL A 189 -3.93 3.13 10.47
N GLY A 190 -3.75 3.98 9.47
CA GLY A 190 -2.43 4.20 8.88
C GLY A 190 -1.63 5.20 9.69
N THR A 191 -0.33 4.99 9.78
CA THR A 191 0.59 5.90 10.47
C THR A 191 1.82 6.19 9.60
N MET A 192 2.50 7.26 9.96
CA MET A 192 3.84 7.59 9.49
C MET A 192 4.71 7.88 10.72
N LEU A 193 5.12 6.83 11.41
CA LEU A 193 5.97 6.91 12.59
C LEU A 193 5.37 7.72 13.76
N ASN A 194 4.07 7.90 13.78
CA ASN A 194 3.40 8.56 14.90
C ASN A 194 3.17 7.57 16.05
N ARG A 195 4.17 7.42 16.91
CA ARG A 195 4.17 6.47 18.02
C ARG A 195 3.10 6.73 19.06
N HIS A 196 2.64 7.96 19.20
CA HIS A 196 1.66 8.31 20.23
C HIS A 196 0.26 7.88 19.84
N ALA A 197 -0.11 8.04 18.59
CA ALA A 197 -1.41 7.57 18.08
C ALA A 197 -1.53 6.03 18.12
N ALA A 198 -0.45 5.31 17.88
CA ALA A 198 -0.46 3.85 17.78
C ALA A 198 -1.00 3.16 19.04
N ARG A 199 -0.69 3.70 20.21
CA ARG A 199 -1.07 3.08 21.50
C ARG A 199 -2.56 3.15 21.78
N PHE A 200 -3.20 4.26 21.41
CA PHE A 200 -4.63 4.48 21.60
C PHE A 200 -5.50 3.70 20.60
N THR A 201 -4.93 3.36 19.47
CA THR A 201 -5.67 2.83 18.33
C THR A 201 -5.58 1.32 18.18
N ALA A 202 -4.61 0.67 18.83
CA ALA A 202 -4.45 -0.79 18.79
C ALA A 202 -5.69 -1.56 19.32
N GLU A 203 -6.43 -0.98 20.25
CA GLU A 203 -7.67 -1.57 20.75
C GLU A 203 -8.84 -1.42 19.77
N HIS A 204 -8.75 -0.46 18.86
CA HIS A 204 -9.79 -0.14 17.90
C HIS A 204 -9.71 -0.98 16.63
N GLY A 205 -8.54 -1.14 16.04
CA GLY A 205 -8.35 -1.84 14.78
C GLY A 205 -6.88 -2.00 14.39
N PRO A 206 -6.60 -2.61 13.24
CA PRO A 206 -5.25 -2.77 12.74
C PRO A 206 -4.54 -1.43 12.61
N ILE A 207 -3.28 -1.38 13.06
CA ILE A 207 -2.40 -0.24 12.83
C ILE A 207 -1.35 -0.65 11.81
N MET A 208 -1.26 0.12 10.73
CA MET A 208 -0.32 -0.09 9.64
C MET A 208 0.65 1.06 9.54
N GLU A 209 1.93 0.79 9.60
CA GLU A 209 2.93 1.75 9.17
C GLU A 209 2.99 1.74 7.64
N THR A 210 2.35 2.72 7.02
CA THR A 210 1.98 2.65 5.61
C THR A 210 3.02 3.18 4.64
N GLU A 211 3.94 4.00 5.13
CA GLU A 211 5.10 4.51 4.39
C GLU A 211 6.27 4.73 5.34
N TYR A 212 6.89 3.65 5.79
CA TYR A 212 8.06 3.82 6.64
C TYR A 212 9.33 4.00 5.81
N LEU A 213 10.32 4.59 6.44
CA LEU A 213 11.59 4.97 5.83
C LEU A 213 11.41 5.87 4.61
N ARG A 214 10.80 7.00 4.87
CA ARG A 214 10.60 8.03 3.88
C ARG A 214 11.85 8.90 3.66
N GLU A 215 12.93 8.62 4.36
CA GLU A 215 14.19 9.30 4.15
C GLU A 215 14.68 9.01 2.74
N GLU A 216 14.70 10.06 1.95
CA GLU A 216 15.18 10.01 0.58
C GLU A 216 16.69 9.83 0.61
N ALA A 217 17.16 8.65 0.27
CA ALA A 217 18.56 8.44 -0.02
C ALA A 217 18.80 8.90 -1.47
N PRO A 218 19.65 9.89 -1.70
CA PRO A 218 20.04 10.23 -3.06
C PRO A 218 20.76 9.03 -3.66
N ARG A 219 20.31 8.63 -4.82
CA ARG A 219 20.93 7.56 -5.57
C ARG A 219 21.60 8.10 -6.82
N ARG A 220 22.66 7.46 -7.18
CA ARG A 220 23.42 7.76 -8.40
C ARG A 220 23.10 6.72 -9.48
N ILE A 221 21.81 6.47 -9.71
CA ILE A 221 21.35 5.49 -10.71
C ILE A 221 21.81 5.79 -12.12
N TRP A 222 22.25 7.00 -12.33
CA TRP A 222 22.72 7.49 -13.60
C TRP A 222 24.21 7.84 -13.57
N ASP A 223 24.99 7.18 -12.72
CA ASP A 223 26.44 7.35 -12.71
C ASP A 223 27.04 7.22 -14.13
N ASP A 224 26.48 6.31 -14.93
CA ASP A 224 26.91 6.09 -16.31
C ASP A 224 26.14 6.94 -17.34
N PHE A 225 25.02 7.55 -16.98
CA PHE A 225 24.09 8.21 -17.90
C PHE A 225 23.80 9.66 -17.56
N SER A 226 24.23 10.11 -16.39
CA SER A 226 23.93 11.46 -15.93
C SER A 226 24.71 12.49 -16.74
N PRO A 227 24.08 13.58 -17.16
CA PRO A 227 24.83 14.70 -17.69
C PRO A 227 25.82 15.21 -16.64
N PRO A 228 27.04 15.61 -17.05
CA PRO A 228 28.06 16.07 -16.10
C PRO A 228 27.68 17.27 -15.26
N ASP A 229 26.70 18.04 -15.70
CA ASP A 229 26.20 19.25 -15.08
C ASP A 229 24.97 19.01 -14.17
N PHE A 230 24.58 17.77 -13.98
CA PHE A 230 23.46 17.46 -13.09
C PHE A 230 23.87 17.66 -11.63
N ASP A 231 23.41 18.73 -11.03
CA ASP A 231 23.76 19.08 -9.65
C ASP A 231 22.84 18.42 -8.62
N TYR A 232 23.26 17.28 -8.12
CA TYR A 232 22.64 16.59 -7.01
C TYR A 232 22.54 17.44 -5.75
N LYS A 233 23.52 18.30 -5.53
CA LYS A 233 23.61 19.10 -4.31
C LYS A 233 22.47 20.07 -4.20
N THR A 234 22.00 20.60 -5.28
CA THR A 234 20.94 21.61 -5.29
C THR A 234 19.55 21.01 -5.53
N LYS A 235 19.44 19.98 -6.36
CA LYS A 235 18.12 19.46 -6.76
C LYS A 235 17.63 18.27 -5.95
N TRP A 236 18.54 17.40 -5.51
CA TRP A 236 18.19 16.18 -4.81
C TRP A 236 18.68 16.12 -3.37
N GLY A 237 19.73 16.84 -3.06
CA GLY A 237 20.19 17.04 -1.69
C GLY A 237 19.35 18.03 -0.90
N GLY A 238 18.03 18.12 -1.20
CA GLY A 238 17.10 18.96 -0.47
C GLY A 238 17.24 18.80 1.04
N LYS A 239 16.72 19.75 1.79
CA LYS A 239 16.93 19.98 3.23
C LYS A 239 16.96 18.77 4.18
N GLY A 240 16.54 17.60 3.72
CA GLY A 240 16.49 16.36 4.51
C GLY A 240 17.56 15.33 4.18
N GLY A 241 17.77 14.98 2.91
CA GLY A 241 18.54 13.80 2.52
C GLY A 241 20.03 13.82 2.91
N ARG A 242 20.69 14.93 2.76
CA ARG A 242 22.12 15.06 3.11
C ARG A 242 22.44 15.01 4.58
N LYS A 243 21.57 15.57 5.42
CA LYS A 243 21.80 15.59 6.86
C LYS A 243 21.60 14.23 7.51
N GLN A 244 20.83 13.38 6.87
CA GLN A 244 20.44 12.08 7.43
C GLN A 244 21.46 10.99 7.15
N VAL A 245 22.14 11.05 6.02
CA VAL A 245 23.06 9.97 5.61
C VAL A 245 24.53 10.30 5.89
N GLY A 246 24.90 11.58 6.08
CA GLY A 246 26.26 12.00 6.45
C GLY A 246 27.34 11.67 5.42
N ILE A 247 26.96 11.44 4.17
CA ILE A 247 27.80 10.87 3.12
C ILE A 247 28.02 11.90 2.04
N ASP A 248 29.25 11.96 1.51
CA ASP A 248 29.53 12.68 0.28
C ASP A 248 29.18 11.78 -0.91
N PHE A 249 28.03 12.06 -1.53
CA PHE A 249 27.47 11.25 -2.59
C PHE A 249 28.35 11.14 -3.85
N TYR A 250 29.29 12.03 -4.03
CA TYR A 250 30.15 11.98 -5.20
C TYR A 250 31.24 10.91 -5.09
N ASP A 251 31.52 10.44 -3.90
CA ASP A 251 32.54 9.43 -3.64
C ASP A 251 31.97 8.01 -3.52
N MET A 252 30.66 7.86 -3.71
CA MET A 252 29.97 6.55 -3.62
C MET A 252 29.42 6.11 -4.96
N THR A 253 29.50 4.82 -5.21
CA THR A 253 28.83 4.18 -6.34
C THR A 253 27.33 4.00 -6.07
N SER A 254 26.55 3.71 -7.11
CA SER A 254 25.13 3.36 -6.95
C SER A 254 24.95 2.11 -6.08
N GLU A 255 25.88 1.16 -6.15
CA GLU A 255 25.86 -0.05 -5.31
C GLU A 255 26.11 0.30 -3.83
N ASP A 256 27.09 1.14 -3.52
CA ASP A 256 27.35 1.59 -2.16
C ASP A 256 26.12 2.26 -1.55
N LEU A 257 25.44 3.11 -2.33
CA LEU A 257 24.20 3.77 -1.91
C LEU A 257 23.07 2.78 -1.69
N ALA A 258 22.91 1.79 -2.55
CA ALA A 258 21.91 0.75 -2.42
C ALA A 258 22.15 -0.08 -1.16
N LEU A 259 23.40 -0.49 -0.89
CA LEU A 259 23.78 -1.23 0.32
C LEU A 259 23.57 -0.39 1.60
N ALA A 260 23.98 0.88 1.58
CA ALA A 260 23.75 1.79 2.70
C ALA A 260 22.25 2.00 2.98
N SER A 261 21.46 2.12 1.93
CA SER A 261 20.01 2.23 2.02
C SER A 261 19.40 0.95 2.61
N ALA A 262 19.76 -0.22 2.09
CA ALA A 262 19.27 -1.50 2.59
C ALA A 262 19.60 -1.71 4.08
N LYS A 263 20.82 -1.35 4.49
CA LYS A 263 21.22 -1.38 5.90
C LYS A 263 20.37 -0.43 6.75
N GLY A 264 20.20 0.81 6.29
CA GLY A 264 19.36 1.79 6.96
C GLY A 264 17.90 1.33 7.11
N TYR A 265 17.35 0.65 6.11
CA TYR A 265 16.02 0.04 6.17
C TYR A 265 15.94 -1.03 7.27
N GLY A 266 16.93 -1.92 7.35
CA GLY A 266 16.98 -2.96 8.37
C GLY A 266 17.12 -2.40 9.78
N GLU A 267 18.01 -1.46 9.99
CA GLU A 267 18.23 -0.80 11.28
C GLU A 267 16.98 -0.04 11.73
N PHE A 268 16.37 0.70 10.82
CA PHE A 268 15.16 1.44 11.10
C PHE A 268 13.97 0.53 11.41
N PHE A 269 13.81 -0.55 10.68
CA PHE A 269 12.80 -1.56 10.95
C PHE A 269 12.98 -2.13 12.38
N ASN A 270 14.18 -2.56 12.73
CA ASN A 270 14.46 -3.11 14.03
C ASN A 270 14.26 -2.10 15.17
N ASP A 271 14.71 -0.86 14.98
CA ASP A 271 14.60 0.17 16.00
C ASP A 271 13.16 0.71 16.14
N ARG A 272 12.45 0.87 15.05
CA ARG A 272 11.18 1.61 15.02
C ARG A 272 9.94 0.73 15.00
N ILE A 273 9.98 -0.38 14.29
CA ILE A 273 8.81 -1.19 13.99
C ILE A 273 8.94 -2.60 14.55
N GLY A 274 10.09 -3.24 14.35
CA GLY A 274 10.32 -4.65 14.66
C GLY A 274 10.73 -4.95 16.10
N GLY A 275 11.04 -3.95 16.92
CA GLY A 275 11.39 -4.14 18.31
C GLY A 275 10.25 -4.77 19.11
N ALA A 276 10.55 -5.70 20.03
CA ALA A 276 9.57 -6.48 20.76
C ALA A 276 8.46 -5.65 21.42
N SER A 277 8.81 -4.46 21.90
CA SER A 277 7.84 -3.52 22.51
C SER A 277 7.01 -2.72 21.50
N LYS A 278 7.31 -2.83 20.20
CA LYS A 278 6.68 -2.02 19.14
C LYS A 278 5.81 -2.85 18.22
N LYS A 279 6.16 -4.10 17.96
CA LYS A 279 5.33 -5.01 17.14
C LYS A 279 3.96 -5.25 17.76
N ASP A 280 3.82 -5.07 19.07
CA ASP A 280 2.57 -5.24 19.77
C ASP A 280 1.52 -4.19 19.39
N TYR A 281 1.93 -3.08 18.77
CA TYR A 281 1.03 -2.02 18.34
C TYR A 281 0.75 -2.06 16.83
N TYR A 282 1.66 -2.57 16.04
CA TYR A 282 1.54 -2.57 14.59
C TYR A 282 1.13 -3.94 14.06
N SER A 283 0.13 -3.94 13.20
CA SER A 283 -0.27 -5.14 12.46
C SER A 283 0.58 -5.35 11.20
N GLY A 284 1.34 -4.34 10.82
CA GLY A 284 2.25 -4.44 9.69
C GLY A 284 2.90 -3.12 9.28
N CYS A 285 3.74 -3.22 8.27
CA CYS A 285 4.44 -2.10 7.70
C CYS A 285 4.63 -2.23 6.19
N ALA A 286 4.72 -1.10 5.51
CA ALA A 286 5.06 -0.99 4.10
C ALA A 286 6.23 -0.02 3.93
N ALA A 287 7.37 -0.54 3.51
CA ALA A 287 8.52 0.28 3.18
C ALA A 287 8.28 1.06 1.89
N LEU A 288 8.70 2.26 1.82
CA LEU A 288 8.63 3.08 0.62
C LEU A 288 9.98 2.98 -0.13
N CYS A 289 10.03 2.43 -1.32
CA CYS A 289 8.99 1.72 -2.06
C CYS A 289 9.55 0.47 -2.73
N TRP A 290 8.71 -0.36 -3.33
CA TRP A 290 9.13 -1.58 -4.03
C TRP A 290 9.99 -1.27 -5.25
N THR A 291 9.48 -0.43 -6.14
CA THR A 291 10.24 0.08 -7.28
C THR A 291 10.79 1.45 -6.97
N ASP A 292 11.95 1.73 -7.50
CA ASP A 292 12.56 3.05 -7.38
C ASP A 292 11.65 4.14 -7.90
N SER A 293 11.56 5.22 -7.15
CA SER A 293 10.84 6.41 -7.54
C SER A 293 11.83 7.50 -7.95
N ALA A 294 11.75 7.96 -9.18
CA ALA A 294 12.57 9.07 -9.65
C ALA A 294 12.39 10.35 -8.81
N GLN A 295 11.23 10.49 -8.21
CA GLN A 295 10.92 11.62 -7.33
C GLN A 295 11.65 11.56 -5.99
N HIS A 296 11.84 10.37 -5.45
CA HIS A 296 12.32 10.16 -4.10
C HIS A 296 13.73 9.55 -4.02
N GLY A 297 14.35 9.21 -5.15
CA GLY A 297 15.72 8.69 -5.16
C GLY A 297 15.92 7.41 -4.33
N ARG A 298 15.00 6.46 -4.41
CA ARG A 298 15.00 5.22 -3.61
C ARG A 298 15.07 3.99 -4.48
#